data_e0e278ce4776fc835a856f6c2b16d4ea
#
_entry.id   e0e278ce4776fc835a856f6c2b16d4ea
#
_cell.length_a   1.000
_cell.length_b   1.000
_cell.length_c   1.000
_cell.angle_alpha   90.00
_cell.angle_beta   90.00
_cell.angle_gamma   90.00
#
_symmetry.space_group_name_H-M   'P 1'
#
loop_
_entity.id
_entity.type
_entity.pdbx_description
1 polymer ?
#
loop_
_entity_poly.entity_id
_entity_poly.type
_entity_poly.pdbx_seq_one_letter_code
_entity_poly.pdbx_strand_id
1 'polypeptide(L)'
;MKNIALIINDLKGNGAERVVITLSESFIALGHSATIICFNDFIELPVNKKINVLSFNINRWRWIPRSLRGRVVSYFLDRFILRKIGAPDLILSNLLPVDRIMCESKLSNVNLVVHNTMSSEYKFNLDLIENFKHSEVFKIYSKKPVICVSQGVADDFKSLFPLHEGCNQIYNPINADLIKTYANECDVPYKNYIVHVGKFKREKRHDVLIKAYAKAEIDKLLVLVGQGALESEYKALVSQLNLTGKVIFAGFHSNPYPLIKNADLLVLSSDFEGLPTVLLESLSLSTPAISSDCPSGPREILPSNNLFPQDNIDKLAEFLSVPDYSIYKTELPDKFYADTIAKKHLTKA
;
A
#
# COMPACT_ATOMS: atom_id res chain seq x y z
N MET A 1 -19.91 -16.03 14.16
CA MET A 1 -19.61 -14.61 13.81
C MET A 1 -18.39 -14.19 14.61
N LYS A 2 -17.28 -13.79 13.96
CA LYS A 2 -16.08 -13.27 14.65
C LYS A 2 -16.14 -11.75 14.76
N ASN A 3 -15.47 -11.19 15.77
CA ASN A 3 -15.33 -9.76 16.01
C ASN A 3 -13.90 -9.33 15.64
N ILE A 4 -13.74 -8.43 14.65
CA ILE A 4 -12.44 -8.09 14.07
C ILE A 4 -12.18 -6.60 14.26
N ALA A 5 -10.99 -6.27 14.75
CA ALA A 5 -10.51 -4.91 14.88
C ALA A 5 -9.35 -4.64 13.92
N LEU A 6 -9.45 -3.60 13.11
CA LEU A 6 -8.38 -3.11 12.26
C LEU A 6 -7.94 -1.74 12.79
N ILE A 7 -6.67 -1.61 13.18
CA ILE A 7 -6.17 -0.39 13.81
C ILE A 7 -5.19 0.27 12.85
N ILE A 8 -5.39 1.56 12.57
CA ILE A 8 -4.60 2.34 11.65
C ILE A 8 -4.44 3.78 12.13
N ASN A 9 -3.48 4.51 11.59
CA ASN A 9 -3.23 5.89 12.01
C ASN A 9 -4.37 6.86 11.60
N ASP A 10 -4.79 6.80 10.34
CA ASP A 10 -5.87 7.60 9.74
C ASP A 10 -6.34 6.96 8.42
N LEU A 11 -7.26 7.59 7.68
CA LEU A 11 -7.78 7.12 6.39
C LEU A 11 -7.60 8.19 5.30
N LYS A 12 -6.36 8.65 5.08
CA LYS A 12 -6.00 9.75 4.16
C LYS A 12 -5.84 9.37 2.69
N GLY A 13 -6.01 8.12 2.31
CA GLY A 13 -5.99 7.74 0.89
C GLY A 13 -4.73 7.09 0.38
N ASN A 14 -3.89 6.51 1.24
CA ASN A 14 -2.76 5.67 0.82
C ASN A 14 -3.19 4.21 0.60
N GLY A 15 -2.28 3.38 0.09
CA GLY A 15 -2.55 1.98 -0.17
C GLY A 15 -2.97 1.18 1.08
N ALA A 16 -2.30 1.35 2.22
CA ALA A 16 -2.61 0.62 3.45
C ALA A 16 -4.01 0.94 3.98
N GLU A 17 -4.44 2.22 3.90
CA GLU A 17 -5.78 2.63 4.32
C GLU A 17 -6.88 2.01 3.43
N ARG A 18 -6.65 1.94 2.11
CA ARG A 18 -7.55 1.24 1.17
C ARG A 18 -7.65 -0.25 1.50
N VAL A 19 -6.51 -0.90 1.79
CA VAL A 19 -6.45 -2.31 2.22
C VAL A 19 -7.29 -2.53 3.46
N VAL A 20 -7.17 -1.67 4.48
CA VAL A 20 -7.95 -1.76 5.73
C VAL A 20 -9.46 -1.65 5.46
N ILE A 21 -9.89 -0.71 4.61
CA ILE A 21 -11.30 -0.57 4.23
C ILE A 21 -11.79 -1.80 3.48
N THR A 22 -11.08 -2.22 2.41
CA THR A 22 -11.44 -3.39 1.60
C THR A 22 -11.54 -4.66 2.44
N LEU A 23 -10.58 -4.88 3.34
CA LEU A 23 -10.59 -6.04 4.23
C LEU A 23 -11.77 -6.00 5.21
N SER A 24 -12.09 -4.82 5.75
CA SER A 24 -13.24 -4.63 6.63
C SER A 24 -14.57 -4.92 5.92
N GLU A 25 -14.72 -4.46 4.68
CA GLU A 25 -15.90 -4.76 3.84
C GLU A 25 -16.03 -6.26 3.59
N SER A 26 -14.92 -6.93 3.30
CA SER A 26 -14.92 -8.38 3.05
C SER A 26 -15.29 -9.18 4.29
N PHE A 27 -14.80 -8.81 5.47
CA PHE A 27 -15.23 -9.45 6.72
C PHE A 27 -16.72 -9.30 6.96
N ILE A 28 -17.28 -8.11 6.71
CA ILE A 28 -18.73 -7.87 6.85
C ILE A 28 -19.52 -8.69 5.81
N ALA A 29 -19.06 -8.76 4.57
CA ALA A 29 -19.69 -9.57 3.52
C ALA A 29 -19.70 -11.07 3.88
N LEU A 30 -18.69 -11.55 4.60
CA LEU A 30 -18.60 -12.93 5.10
C LEU A 30 -19.42 -13.16 6.40
N GLY A 31 -20.20 -12.19 6.87
CA GLY A 31 -21.06 -12.32 8.06
C GLY A 31 -20.34 -12.09 9.39
N HIS A 32 -19.20 -11.40 9.39
CA HIS A 32 -18.45 -11.03 10.59
C HIS A 32 -18.64 -9.56 10.95
N SER A 33 -18.27 -9.15 12.16
CA SER A 33 -18.20 -7.73 12.52
C SER A 33 -16.79 -7.20 12.30
N ALA A 34 -16.67 -6.02 11.68
CA ALA A 34 -15.41 -5.34 11.50
C ALA A 34 -15.48 -3.89 12.02
N THR A 35 -14.51 -3.51 12.82
CA THR A 35 -14.36 -2.15 13.35
C THR A 35 -13.00 -1.61 12.99
N ILE A 36 -12.96 -0.43 12.37
CA ILE A 36 -11.73 0.32 12.13
C ILE A 36 -11.51 1.27 13.31
N ILE A 37 -10.31 1.27 13.90
CA ILE A 37 -9.94 2.19 14.98
C ILE A 37 -8.81 3.08 14.46
N CYS A 38 -9.09 4.39 14.32
CA CYS A 38 -8.14 5.38 13.88
C CYS A 38 -7.50 6.11 15.06
N PHE A 39 -6.18 6.40 14.98
CA PHE A 39 -5.46 7.22 15.95
C PHE A 39 -5.69 8.72 15.75
N ASN A 40 -6.08 9.12 14.54
CA ASN A 40 -6.43 10.49 14.17
C ASN A 40 -7.76 10.51 13.42
N ASP A 41 -8.48 11.63 13.51
CA ASP A 41 -9.84 11.79 12.95
C ASP A 41 -9.85 12.18 11.46
N PHE A 42 -8.77 11.97 10.72
CA PHE A 42 -8.69 12.30 9.30
C PHE A 42 -9.23 11.16 8.44
N ILE A 43 -10.39 11.39 7.81
CA ILE A 43 -11.05 10.44 6.90
C ILE A 43 -11.29 11.16 5.57
N GLU A 44 -10.52 10.81 4.54
CA GLU A 44 -10.65 11.35 3.17
C GLU A 44 -11.16 10.27 2.20
N LEU A 45 -11.01 8.99 2.57
CA LEU A 45 -11.51 7.89 1.77
C LEU A 45 -12.99 7.63 2.06
N PRO A 46 -13.78 7.23 1.04
CA PRO A 46 -15.15 6.76 1.26
C PRO A 46 -15.12 5.47 2.08
N VAL A 47 -15.88 5.45 3.17
CA VAL A 47 -16.03 4.27 4.03
C VAL A 47 -17.48 3.81 4.00
N ASN A 48 -17.70 2.53 3.77
CA ASN A 48 -19.02 1.93 3.79
C ASN A 48 -19.69 2.12 5.17
N LYS A 49 -20.94 2.59 5.20
CA LYS A 49 -21.72 2.88 6.41
C LYS A 49 -21.90 1.66 7.35
N LYS A 50 -21.70 0.45 6.85
CA LYS A 50 -21.76 -0.78 7.64
C LYS A 50 -20.49 -1.00 8.47
N ILE A 51 -19.37 -0.33 8.14
CA ILE A 51 -18.13 -0.40 8.90
C ILE A 51 -18.25 0.54 10.10
N ASN A 52 -18.04 0.01 11.30
CA ASN A 52 -17.93 0.82 12.49
C ASN A 52 -16.54 1.47 12.54
N VAL A 53 -16.48 2.81 12.50
CA VAL A 53 -15.21 3.56 12.59
C VAL A 53 -15.17 4.28 13.94
N LEU A 54 -14.14 3.99 14.73
CA LEU A 54 -13.91 4.59 16.03
C LEU A 54 -12.61 5.40 16.01
N SER A 55 -12.59 6.49 16.76
CA SER A 55 -11.39 7.29 16.96
C SER A 55 -10.81 7.09 18.36
N PHE A 56 -9.50 6.79 18.44
CA PHE A 56 -8.70 6.81 19.64
C PHE A 56 -7.63 7.90 19.49
N ASN A 57 -7.98 9.15 19.79
CA ASN A 57 -7.10 10.30 19.57
C ASN A 57 -5.80 10.19 20.36
N ILE A 58 -4.74 9.74 19.69
CA ILE A 58 -3.42 9.52 20.32
C ILE A 58 -2.75 10.83 20.76
N ASN A 59 -3.15 11.97 20.20
CA ASN A 59 -2.56 13.27 20.53
C ASN A 59 -2.81 13.67 22.00
N ARG A 60 -3.86 13.15 22.62
CA ARG A 60 -4.15 13.35 24.06
C ARG A 60 -3.05 12.81 24.99
N TRP A 61 -2.18 11.94 24.48
CA TRP A 61 -1.14 11.23 25.22
C TRP A 61 0.27 11.75 24.95
N ARG A 62 0.41 12.89 24.24
CA ARG A 62 1.72 13.46 23.86
C ARG A 62 2.56 13.90 25.05
N TRP A 63 1.93 14.21 26.18
CA TRP A 63 2.58 14.62 27.42
C TRP A 63 3.34 13.47 28.11
N ILE A 64 3.03 12.20 27.78
CA ILE A 64 3.73 11.03 28.33
C ILE A 64 5.12 10.92 27.71
N PRO A 65 6.18 10.75 28.53
CA PRO A 65 7.54 10.52 28.04
C PRO A 65 7.61 9.37 27.03
N ARG A 66 8.43 9.53 25.99
CA ARG A 66 8.51 8.55 24.88
C ARG A 66 8.80 7.11 25.36
N SER A 67 9.65 6.96 26.38
CA SER A 67 10.03 5.65 26.97
C SER A 67 8.88 4.88 27.59
N LEU A 68 7.85 5.58 28.13
CA LEU A 68 6.70 4.98 28.79
C LEU A 68 5.45 4.98 27.92
N ARG A 69 5.42 5.83 26.87
CA ARG A 69 4.23 6.10 26.07
C ARG A 69 3.64 4.83 25.47
N GLY A 70 4.46 3.95 24.90
CA GLY A 70 3.99 2.69 24.31
C GLY A 70 3.15 1.88 25.29
N ARG A 71 3.68 1.59 26.47
CA ARG A 71 3.01 0.78 27.50
C ARG A 71 1.77 1.44 28.08
N VAL A 72 1.85 2.73 28.40
CA VAL A 72 0.73 3.44 29.02
C VAL A 72 -0.43 3.60 28.03
N VAL A 73 -0.13 4.05 26.80
CA VAL A 73 -1.16 4.26 25.79
C VAL A 73 -1.78 2.93 25.36
N SER A 74 -0.98 1.87 25.23
CA SER A 74 -1.48 0.53 24.93
C SER A 74 -2.49 0.04 25.98
N TYR A 75 -2.21 0.23 27.27
CA TYR A 75 -3.15 -0.13 28.34
C TYR A 75 -4.51 0.58 28.18
N PHE A 76 -4.51 1.89 27.90
CA PHE A 76 -5.76 2.62 27.70
C PHE A 76 -6.45 2.26 26.39
N LEU A 77 -5.69 1.96 25.32
CA LEU A 77 -6.23 1.48 24.05
C LEU A 77 -6.89 0.10 24.22
N ASP A 78 -6.26 -0.82 24.93
CA ASP A 78 -6.84 -2.14 25.23
C ASP A 78 -8.19 -2.00 25.96
N ARG A 79 -8.25 -1.12 26.98
CA ARG A 79 -9.50 -0.84 27.68
C ARG A 79 -10.56 -0.18 26.81
N PHE A 80 -10.14 0.70 25.92
CA PHE A 80 -11.03 1.33 24.93
C PHE A 80 -11.63 0.28 23.99
N ILE A 81 -10.80 -0.61 23.44
CA ILE A 81 -11.22 -1.71 22.57
C ILE A 81 -12.25 -2.59 23.29
N LEU A 82 -11.88 -3.12 24.46
CA LEU A 82 -12.76 -4.00 25.24
C LEU A 82 -14.10 -3.35 25.61
N ARG A 83 -14.10 -2.05 25.92
CA ARG A 83 -15.33 -1.31 26.27
C ARG A 83 -16.22 -1.04 25.05
N LYS A 84 -15.62 -0.74 23.89
CA LYS A 84 -16.36 -0.32 22.68
C LYS A 84 -16.85 -1.47 21.82
N ILE A 85 -16.07 -2.53 21.69
CA ILE A 85 -16.36 -3.64 20.80
C ILE A 85 -16.27 -5.02 21.46
N GLY A 86 -15.96 -5.10 22.75
CA GLY A 86 -15.72 -6.37 23.44
C GLY A 86 -14.35 -6.96 23.13
N ALA A 87 -14.16 -8.26 23.38
CA ALA A 87 -12.93 -8.97 23.06
C ALA A 87 -12.88 -9.32 21.58
N PRO A 88 -11.93 -8.76 20.79
CA PRO A 88 -11.81 -9.12 19.38
C PRO A 88 -11.21 -10.54 19.19
N ASP A 89 -11.72 -11.27 18.21
CA ASP A 89 -11.15 -12.56 17.78
C ASP A 89 -9.88 -12.37 16.94
N LEU A 90 -9.75 -11.22 16.27
CA LEU A 90 -8.60 -10.85 15.45
C LEU A 90 -8.35 -9.33 15.58
N ILE A 91 -7.10 -8.96 15.77
CA ILE A 91 -6.64 -7.56 15.73
C ILE A 91 -5.54 -7.44 14.70
N LEU A 92 -5.73 -6.55 13.71
CA LEU A 92 -4.75 -6.21 12.69
C LEU A 92 -4.25 -4.79 12.94
N SER A 93 -3.00 -4.66 13.35
CA SER A 93 -2.31 -3.38 13.55
C SER A 93 -1.58 -3.00 12.28
N ASN A 94 -1.81 -1.79 11.79
CA ASN A 94 -1.30 -1.35 10.50
C ASN A 94 -0.43 -0.11 10.64
N LEU A 95 0.78 -0.17 10.07
CA LEU A 95 1.79 0.88 10.02
C LEU A 95 2.50 1.15 11.36
N LEU A 96 3.78 1.51 11.26
CA LEU A 96 4.68 1.69 12.40
C LEU A 96 4.16 2.59 13.53
N PRO A 97 3.45 3.73 13.29
CA PRO A 97 2.91 4.54 14.38
C PRO A 97 1.93 3.81 15.30
N VAL A 98 1.14 2.88 14.71
CA VAL A 98 0.17 2.05 15.45
C VAL A 98 0.89 0.87 16.09
N ASP A 99 1.80 0.23 15.35
CA ASP A 99 2.55 -0.93 15.81
C ASP A 99 3.40 -0.64 17.04
N ARG A 100 3.93 0.59 17.18
CA ARG A 100 4.61 1.07 18.41
C ARG A 100 3.76 0.96 19.68
N ILE A 101 2.47 1.05 19.54
CA ILE A 101 1.52 0.95 20.66
C ILE A 101 1.04 -0.50 20.79
N MET A 102 0.62 -1.10 19.69
CA MET A 102 0.04 -2.43 19.68
C MET A 102 1.02 -3.55 20.01
N CYS A 103 2.31 -3.37 19.79
CA CYS A 103 3.33 -4.32 20.25
C CYS A 103 3.36 -4.48 21.79
N GLU A 104 2.89 -3.49 22.56
CA GLU A 104 2.78 -3.52 24.04
C GLU A 104 1.40 -3.97 24.53
N SER A 105 0.43 -4.19 23.62
CA SER A 105 -0.94 -4.62 23.97
C SER A 105 -0.96 -5.95 24.74
N LYS A 106 -1.85 -6.06 25.71
CA LYS A 106 -2.12 -7.30 26.47
C LYS A 106 -3.27 -8.13 25.87
N LEU A 107 -3.93 -7.63 24.83
CA LEU A 107 -4.95 -8.39 24.12
C LEU A 107 -4.30 -9.56 23.39
N SER A 108 -5.02 -10.68 23.33
CA SER A 108 -4.70 -11.81 22.47
C SER A 108 -4.99 -11.49 21.02
N ASN A 109 -4.47 -12.30 20.10
CA ASN A 109 -4.78 -12.23 18.65
C ASN A 109 -4.38 -10.92 17.96
N VAL A 110 -3.39 -10.18 18.51
CA VAL A 110 -2.78 -9.01 17.87
C VAL A 110 -1.75 -9.46 16.86
N ASN A 111 -1.94 -9.07 15.60
CA ASN A 111 -0.99 -9.26 14.51
C ASN A 111 -0.54 -7.90 13.98
N LEU A 112 0.77 -7.71 13.79
CA LEU A 112 1.33 -6.51 13.16
C LEU A 112 1.41 -6.73 11.65
N VAL A 113 0.88 -5.82 10.85
CA VAL A 113 0.86 -5.96 9.39
C VAL A 113 2.00 -5.17 8.77
N VAL A 114 2.92 -5.86 8.13
CA VAL A 114 4.08 -5.27 7.45
C VAL A 114 3.73 -5.02 5.99
N HIS A 115 3.65 -3.74 5.64
CA HIS A 115 3.18 -3.26 4.33
C HIS A 115 4.29 -3.03 3.33
N ASN A 116 5.58 -3.17 3.71
CA ASN A 116 6.72 -2.88 2.84
C ASN A 116 7.95 -3.70 3.23
N THR A 117 8.96 -3.79 2.35
CA THR A 117 10.25 -4.37 2.71
C THR A 117 10.95 -3.50 3.73
N MET A 118 11.23 -4.05 4.91
CA MET A 118 11.83 -3.29 6.02
C MET A 118 13.28 -2.92 5.74
N SER A 119 14.04 -3.80 5.09
CA SER A 119 15.43 -3.52 4.71
C SER A 119 15.53 -2.27 3.82
N SER A 120 14.65 -2.15 2.84
CA SER A 120 14.61 -1.01 1.92
C SER A 120 14.03 0.25 2.57
N GLU A 121 12.92 0.14 3.29
CA GLU A 121 12.22 1.28 3.90
C GLU A 121 13.09 1.96 4.97
N TYR A 122 13.78 1.18 5.80
CA TYR A 122 14.62 1.69 6.88
C TYR A 122 16.10 1.73 6.52
N LYS A 123 16.47 1.38 5.27
CA LYS A 123 17.86 1.36 4.76
C LYS A 123 18.81 0.56 5.67
N PHE A 124 18.32 -0.58 6.14
CA PHE A 124 19.17 -1.50 6.90
C PHE A 124 20.12 -2.24 5.94
N ASN A 125 21.40 -2.11 6.17
CA ASN A 125 22.39 -2.96 5.54
C ASN A 125 22.44 -4.29 6.31
N LEU A 126 22.23 -5.41 5.62
CA LEU A 126 22.30 -6.75 6.20
C LEU A 126 23.68 -7.05 6.83
N ASP A 127 24.74 -6.39 6.33
CA ASP A 127 26.10 -6.50 6.91
C ASP A 127 26.21 -5.86 8.33
N LEU A 128 25.20 -5.06 8.74
CA LEU A 128 25.13 -4.38 10.04
C LEU A 128 23.95 -4.90 10.89
N ILE A 129 23.64 -6.19 10.81
CA ILE A 129 22.54 -6.83 11.54
C ILE A 129 22.56 -6.52 13.05
N GLU A 130 23.73 -6.39 13.67
CA GLU A 130 23.82 -6.02 15.08
C GLU A 130 23.22 -4.63 15.38
N ASN A 131 23.44 -3.66 14.51
CA ASN A 131 22.83 -2.33 14.66
C ASN A 131 21.30 -2.39 14.51
N PHE A 132 20.78 -3.27 13.63
CA PHE A 132 19.36 -3.51 13.48
C PHE A 132 18.71 -4.05 14.75
N LYS A 133 19.35 -5.01 15.44
CA LYS A 133 18.86 -5.58 16.72
C LYS A 133 18.67 -4.53 17.82
N HIS A 134 19.42 -3.43 17.77
CA HIS A 134 19.27 -2.30 18.69
C HIS A 134 18.19 -1.29 18.25
N SER A 135 17.67 -1.40 17.04
CA SER A 135 16.69 -0.48 16.48
C SER A 135 15.32 -0.56 17.18
N GLU A 136 14.55 0.54 17.09
CA GLU A 136 13.16 0.56 17.55
C GLU A 136 12.30 -0.45 16.77
N VAL A 137 12.53 -0.57 15.47
CA VAL A 137 11.82 -1.48 14.57
C VAL A 137 11.98 -2.92 15.02
N PHE A 138 13.19 -3.36 15.32
CA PHE A 138 13.44 -4.70 15.85
C PHE A 138 12.66 -4.96 17.15
N LYS A 139 12.72 -4.00 18.09
CA LYS A 139 12.02 -4.12 19.38
C LYS A 139 10.51 -4.21 19.26
N ILE A 140 9.92 -3.57 18.26
CA ILE A 140 8.48 -3.61 18.00
C ILE A 140 8.08 -4.96 17.42
N TYR A 141 8.68 -5.32 16.29
CA TYR A 141 8.23 -6.48 15.50
C TYR A 141 8.68 -7.84 16.06
N SER A 142 9.59 -7.86 17.05
CA SER A 142 9.92 -9.09 17.80
C SER A 142 8.86 -9.49 18.83
N LYS A 143 7.86 -8.65 19.14
CA LYS A 143 6.95 -8.87 20.28
C LYS A 143 5.63 -9.57 19.94
N LYS A 144 5.21 -9.57 18.70
CA LYS A 144 3.90 -10.04 18.26
C LYS A 144 4.00 -10.82 16.95
N PRO A 145 3.06 -11.71 16.67
CA PRO A 145 2.90 -12.29 15.35
C PRO A 145 2.79 -11.22 14.27
N VAL A 146 3.34 -11.52 13.09
CA VAL A 146 3.43 -10.61 11.96
C VAL A 146 2.73 -11.19 10.74
N ILE A 147 2.03 -10.34 10.01
CA ILE A 147 1.47 -10.65 8.69
C ILE A 147 2.20 -9.80 7.66
N CYS A 148 2.87 -10.44 6.72
CA CYS A 148 3.56 -9.81 5.60
C CYS A 148 2.67 -9.81 4.36
N VAL A 149 2.52 -8.66 3.71
CA VAL A 149 1.54 -8.46 2.61
C VAL A 149 1.94 -9.09 1.27
N SER A 150 3.14 -9.66 1.18
CA SER A 150 3.63 -10.38 0.00
C SER A 150 4.69 -11.40 0.41
N GLN A 151 5.05 -12.31 -0.48
CA GLN A 151 6.12 -13.27 -0.24
C GLN A 151 7.46 -12.56 -0.09
N GLY A 152 7.75 -11.58 -0.96
CA GLY A 152 9.00 -10.81 -0.88
C GLY A 152 9.12 -10.03 0.44
N VAL A 153 8.03 -9.46 0.97
CA VAL A 153 8.02 -8.84 2.32
C VAL A 153 8.26 -9.89 3.41
N ALA A 154 7.71 -11.10 3.27
CA ALA A 154 7.92 -12.17 4.24
C ALA A 154 9.38 -12.68 4.23
N ASP A 155 9.98 -12.78 3.06
CA ASP A 155 11.38 -13.20 2.91
C ASP A 155 12.34 -12.13 3.47
N ASP A 156 12.09 -10.85 3.18
CA ASP A 156 12.81 -9.72 3.78
C ASP A 156 12.69 -9.73 5.31
N PHE A 157 11.46 -9.88 5.82
CA PHE A 157 11.22 -9.97 7.27
C PHE A 157 11.99 -11.12 7.91
N LYS A 158 11.91 -12.33 7.35
CA LYS A 158 12.61 -13.51 7.88
C LYS A 158 14.13 -13.33 7.87
N SER A 159 14.69 -12.64 6.89
CA SER A 159 16.13 -12.35 6.84
C SER A 159 16.57 -11.45 7.99
N LEU A 160 15.71 -10.49 8.39
CA LEU A 160 15.98 -9.57 9.50
C LEU A 160 15.64 -10.17 10.87
N PHE A 161 14.67 -11.10 10.92
CA PHE A 161 14.16 -11.73 12.14
C PHE A 161 14.21 -13.27 12.04
N PRO A 162 15.38 -13.89 11.92
CA PRO A 162 15.50 -15.31 11.63
C PRO A 162 14.92 -16.23 12.72
N LEU A 163 14.79 -15.74 13.95
CA LEU A 163 14.23 -16.49 15.09
C LEU A 163 12.75 -16.17 15.35
N HIS A 164 12.08 -15.42 14.47
CA HIS A 164 10.68 -15.04 14.67
C HIS A 164 9.74 -16.13 14.12
N GLU A 165 9.08 -16.85 14.99
CA GLU A 165 8.21 -18.00 14.60
C GLU A 165 6.82 -17.60 14.08
N GLY A 166 6.36 -16.40 14.36
CA GLY A 166 4.99 -15.92 14.07
C GLY A 166 4.85 -15.13 12.78
N CYS A 167 5.67 -15.37 11.75
CA CYS A 167 5.57 -14.65 10.46
C CYS A 167 4.67 -15.42 9.48
N ASN A 168 3.56 -14.81 9.08
CA ASN A 168 2.63 -15.33 8.08
C ASN A 168 2.61 -14.43 6.85
N GLN A 169 2.52 -15.03 5.66
CA GLN A 169 2.28 -14.28 4.42
C GLN A 169 0.78 -14.31 4.10
N ILE A 170 0.15 -13.13 3.97
CA ILE A 170 -1.22 -12.95 3.47
C ILE A 170 -1.23 -11.71 2.59
N TYR A 171 -1.61 -11.85 1.32
CA TYR A 171 -1.65 -10.76 0.35
C TYR A 171 -2.63 -9.64 0.76
N ASN A 172 -2.39 -8.43 0.26
CA ASN A 172 -3.40 -7.37 0.31
C ASN A 172 -4.60 -7.74 -0.56
N PRO A 173 -5.83 -7.48 -0.08
CA PRO A 173 -7.05 -7.77 -0.83
C PRO A 173 -7.32 -6.75 -1.93
N ILE A 174 -8.00 -7.20 -2.98
CA ILE A 174 -8.58 -6.32 -4.01
C ILE A 174 -10.07 -6.65 -4.22
N ASN A 175 -10.92 -5.63 -4.25
CA ASN A 175 -12.32 -5.75 -4.60
C ASN A 175 -12.53 -5.26 -6.04
N ALA A 176 -12.34 -6.17 -7.01
CA ALA A 176 -12.39 -5.84 -8.42
C ALA A 176 -13.76 -5.29 -8.88
N ASP A 177 -14.85 -5.79 -8.32
CA ASP A 177 -16.19 -5.35 -8.73
C ASP A 177 -16.48 -3.93 -8.24
N LEU A 178 -16.07 -3.59 -7.02
CA LEU A 178 -16.17 -2.24 -6.50
C LEU A 178 -15.31 -1.25 -7.29
N ILE A 179 -14.08 -1.65 -7.66
CA ILE A 179 -13.19 -0.86 -8.50
C ILE A 179 -13.81 -0.60 -9.87
N LYS A 180 -14.40 -1.62 -10.52
CA LYS A 180 -15.11 -1.46 -11.79
C LYS A 180 -16.31 -0.51 -11.67
N THR A 181 -17.02 -0.56 -10.56
CA THR A 181 -18.13 0.37 -10.28
C THR A 181 -17.61 1.81 -10.20
N TYR A 182 -16.61 2.06 -9.36
CA TYR A 182 -16.04 3.40 -9.17
C TYR A 182 -15.34 3.95 -10.43
N ALA A 183 -14.82 3.07 -11.28
CA ALA A 183 -14.20 3.46 -12.55
C ALA A 183 -15.17 4.05 -13.59
N ASN A 184 -16.48 3.95 -13.34
CA ASN A 184 -17.52 4.50 -14.20
C ASN A 184 -18.20 5.76 -13.62
N GLU A 185 -17.73 6.27 -12.47
CA GLU A 185 -18.39 7.40 -11.78
C GLU A 185 -18.18 8.77 -12.43
N CYS A 186 -17.11 8.94 -13.18
CA CYS A 186 -16.83 10.22 -13.84
C CYS A 186 -16.06 10.04 -15.16
N ASP A 187 -16.24 11.01 -16.04
CA ASP A 187 -15.48 11.12 -17.27
C ASP A 187 -14.05 11.61 -17.01
N VAL A 188 -13.13 11.21 -17.89
CA VAL A 188 -11.72 11.59 -17.85
C VAL A 188 -11.43 12.58 -18.96
N PRO A 189 -10.80 13.73 -18.68
CA PRO A 189 -10.56 14.76 -19.68
C PRO A 189 -9.40 14.43 -20.63
N TYR A 190 -8.70 13.32 -20.41
CA TYR A 190 -7.52 12.91 -21.18
C TYR A 190 -7.84 11.76 -22.13
N LYS A 191 -7.16 11.74 -23.28
CA LYS A 191 -7.18 10.63 -24.26
C LYS A 191 -5.74 10.30 -24.66
N ASN A 192 -5.49 9.07 -25.08
CA ASN A 192 -4.18 8.60 -25.50
C ASN A 192 -3.10 8.93 -24.44
N TYR A 193 -3.16 8.30 -23.30
CA TYR A 193 -2.24 8.61 -22.21
C TYR A 193 -1.76 7.37 -21.45
N ILE A 194 -0.59 7.54 -20.89
CA ILE A 194 0.02 6.66 -19.90
C ILE A 194 -0.25 7.23 -18.52
N VAL A 195 -0.58 6.38 -17.54
CA VAL A 195 -0.85 6.83 -16.17
C VAL A 195 0.18 6.28 -15.18
N HIS A 196 0.57 7.10 -14.24
CA HIS A 196 1.23 6.70 -13.00
C HIS A 196 0.41 7.20 -11.82
N VAL A 197 0.12 6.30 -10.86
CA VAL A 197 -0.64 6.65 -9.66
C VAL A 197 0.24 6.38 -8.43
N GLY A 198 0.61 7.43 -7.72
CA GLY A 198 1.45 7.32 -6.55
C GLY A 198 1.84 8.65 -5.93
N LYS A 199 2.25 8.63 -4.66
CA LYS A 199 2.76 9.82 -3.99
C LYS A 199 4.08 10.28 -4.61
N PHE A 200 4.29 11.61 -4.71
CA PHE A 200 5.56 12.17 -5.14
C PHE A 200 6.61 12.09 -4.02
N LYS A 201 7.15 10.87 -3.87
CA LYS A 201 8.20 10.47 -2.96
C LYS A 201 9.36 9.84 -3.73
N ARG A 202 10.55 9.79 -3.12
CA ARG A 202 11.76 9.26 -3.76
C ARG A 202 11.61 7.81 -4.21
N GLU A 203 11.04 6.95 -3.36
CA GLU A 203 10.87 5.53 -3.65
C GLU A 203 9.98 5.23 -4.85
N LYS A 204 9.15 6.20 -5.31
CA LYS A 204 8.27 6.03 -6.48
C LYS A 204 8.95 6.38 -7.82
N ARG A 205 10.14 6.97 -7.78
CA ARG A 205 11.02 7.22 -8.92
C ARG A 205 10.32 7.85 -10.13
N HIS A 206 9.51 8.88 -9.90
CA HIS A 206 8.91 9.67 -10.99
C HIS A 206 9.98 10.28 -11.90
N ASP A 207 11.18 10.57 -11.37
CA ASP A 207 12.33 11.05 -12.14
C ASP A 207 12.76 10.06 -13.24
N VAL A 208 12.79 8.76 -12.94
CA VAL A 208 13.10 7.70 -13.91
C VAL A 208 12.03 7.64 -14.99
N LEU A 209 10.75 7.66 -14.58
CA LEU A 209 9.63 7.63 -15.51
C LEU A 209 9.62 8.85 -16.44
N ILE A 210 9.79 10.07 -15.92
CA ILE A 210 9.80 11.30 -16.71
C ILE A 210 10.97 11.29 -17.72
N LYS A 211 12.16 10.85 -17.30
CA LYS A 211 13.33 10.73 -18.19
C LYS A 211 13.14 9.68 -19.27
N ALA A 212 12.58 8.52 -18.92
CA ALA A 212 12.28 7.46 -19.88
C ALA A 212 11.21 7.90 -20.88
N TYR A 213 10.18 8.62 -20.42
CA TYR A 213 9.14 9.19 -21.26
C TYR A 213 9.72 10.23 -22.26
N ALA A 214 10.64 11.11 -21.79
CA ALA A 214 11.35 12.03 -22.69
C ALA A 214 12.11 11.29 -23.79
N LYS A 215 12.78 10.19 -23.45
CA LYS A 215 13.58 9.38 -24.38
C LYS A 215 12.73 8.57 -25.35
N ALA A 216 11.54 8.15 -24.93
CA ALA A 216 10.64 7.32 -25.75
C ALA A 216 10.03 8.09 -26.94
N GLU A 217 9.99 9.44 -26.88
CA GLU A 217 9.48 10.34 -27.93
C GLU A 217 8.09 9.96 -28.49
N ILE A 218 7.22 9.41 -27.61
CA ILE A 218 5.89 8.94 -27.99
C ILE A 218 4.85 10.07 -28.02
N ASP A 219 3.84 9.91 -28.87
CA ASP A 219 2.72 10.86 -29.01
C ASP A 219 1.54 10.45 -28.09
N LYS A 220 1.81 10.36 -26.79
CA LYS A 220 0.82 10.10 -25.73
C LYS A 220 1.10 11.01 -24.56
N LEU A 221 0.07 11.44 -23.83
CA LEU A 221 0.29 12.18 -22.60
C LEU A 221 0.83 11.25 -21.48
N LEU A 222 1.62 11.81 -20.58
CA LEU A 222 1.97 11.16 -19.31
C LEU A 222 1.18 11.84 -18.18
N VAL A 223 0.23 11.13 -17.58
CA VAL A 223 -0.62 11.64 -16.49
C VAL A 223 -0.12 11.10 -15.15
N LEU A 224 0.35 12.01 -14.30
CA LEU A 224 0.85 11.71 -12.96
C LEU A 224 -0.23 12.04 -11.93
N VAL A 225 -0.77 10.99 -11.29
CA VAL A 225 -1.85 11.09 -10.30
C VAL A 225 -1.29 10.92 -8.90
N GLY A 226 -1.39 11.95 -8.08
CA GLY A 226 -0.89 11.96 -6.72
C GLY A 226 -0.45 13.33 -6.28
N GLN A 227 0.13 13.38 -5.09
CA GLN A 227 0.72 14.58 -4.49
C GLN A 227 1.89 14.20 -3.57
N GLY A 228 2.80 15.11 -3.30
CA GLY A 228 3.90 14.85 -2.37
C GLY A 228 4.99 15.92 -2.41
N ALA A 229 5.98 15.77 -1.52
CA ALA A 229 7.02 16.77 -1.29
C ALA A 229 7.91 17.04 -2.53
N LEU A 230 8.02 16.08 -3.44
CA LEU A 230 8.87 16.19 -4.63
C LEU A 230 8.15 16.73 -5.88
N GLU A 231 6.89 17.17 -5.76
CA GLU A 231 6.12 17.66 -6.90
C GLU A 231 6.80 18.82 -7.62
N SER A 232 7.33 19.79 -6.87
CA SER A 232 8.02 20.95 -7.44
C SER A 232 9.31 20.56 -8.18
N GLU A 233 10.04 19.57 -7.64
CA GLU A 233 11.25 19.02 -8.26
C GLU A 233 10.93 18.36 -9.60
N TYR A 234 9.85 17.57 -9.66
CA TYR A 234 9.43 16.90 -10.88
C TYR A 234 8.85 17.87 -11.92
N LYS A 235 8.16 18.94 -11.51
CA LYS A 235 7.73 20.01 -12.41
C LYS A 235 8.93 20.74 -13.05
N ALA A 236 9.99 20.99 -12.26
CA ALA A 236 11.23 21.56 -12.79
C ALA A 236 11.91 20.62 -13.79
N LEU A 237 11.96 19.32 -13.51
CA LEU A 237 12.50 18.29 -14.42
C LEU A 237 11.71 18.25 -15.74
N VAL A 238 10.38 18.28 -15.69
CA VAL A 238 9.51 18.34 -16.87
C VAL A 238 9.82 19.57 -17.74
N SER A 239 10.02 20.74 -17.12
CA SER A 239 10.40 21.96 -17.84
C SER A 239 11.78 21.86 -18.47
N GLN A 240 12.79 21.33 -17.76
CA GLN A 240 14.14 21.13 -18.25
C GLN A 240 14.19 20.19 -19.47
N LEU A 241 13.30 19.19 -19.52
CA LEU A 241 13.20 18.23 -20.61
C LEU A 241 12.25 18.69 -21.75
N ASN A 242 11.74 19.93 -21.71
CA ASN A 242 10.79 20.48 -22.68
C ASN A 242 9.50 19.65 -22.84
N LEU A 243 9.02 19.05 -21.75
CA LEU A 243 7.81 18.20 -21.70
C LEU A 243 6.57 18.93 -21.18
N THR A 244 6.63 20.26 -21.02
CA THR A 244 5.49 21.07 -20.60
C THR A 244 4.32 20.86 -21.56
N GLY A 245 3.14 20.53 -21.02
CA GLY A 245 1.94 20.20 -21.81
C GLY A 245 1.84 18.72 -22.23
N LYS A 246 2.95 17.96 -22.20
CA LYS A 246 2.94 16.49 -22.44
C LYS A 246 2.87 15.70 -21.13
N VAL A 247 3.43 16.22 -20.04
CA VAL A 247 3.34 15.63 -18.69
C VAL A 247 2.33 16.43 -17.87
N ILE A 248 1.28 15.76 -17.44
CA ILE A 248 0.16 16.34 -16.70
C ILE A 248 0.24 15.94 -15.23
N PHE A 249 0.29 16.88 -14.31
CA PHE A 249 0.17 16.66 -12.88
C PHE A 249 -1.32 16.78 -12.51
N ALA A 250 -2.01 15.64 -12.44
CA ALA A 250 -3.46 15.59 -12.20
C ALA A 250 -3.84 15.85 -10.72
N GLY A 251 -2.85 15.88 -9.81
CA GLY A 251 -3.10 16.04 -8.38
C GLY A 251 -3.61 14.75 -7.72
N PHE A 252 -4.02 14.87 -6.47
CA PHE A 252 -4.58 13.76 -5.70
C PHE A 252 -6.04 13.50 -6.10
N HIS A 253 -6.36 12.25 -6.38
CA HIS A 253 -7.73 11.77 -6.62
C HIS A 253 -8.09 10.72 -5.56
N SER A 254 -9.19 10.94 -4.83
CA SER A 254 -9.75 9.94 -3.90
C SER A 254 -10.25 8.70 -4.66
N ASN A 255 -10.73 8.88 -5.88
CA ASN A 255 -11.08 7.83 -6.83
C ASN A 255 -10.22 7.93 -8.10
N PRO A 256 -9.06 7.24 -8.21
CA PRO A 256 -8.22 7.26 -9.39
C PRO A 256 -8.66 6.29 -10.48
N TYR A 257 -9.64 5.44 -10.21
CA TYR A 257 -10.01 4.32 -11.10
C TYR A 257 -10.51 4.74 -12.48
N PRO A 258 -11.25 5.84 -12.67
CA PRO A 258 -11.57 6.33 -14.02
C PRO A 258 -10.31 6.65 -14.83
N LEU A 259 -9.29 7.27 -14.18
CA LEU A 259 -8.00 7.58 -14.82
C LEU A 259 -7.20 6.33 -15.16
N ILE A 260 -7.26 5.28 -14.34
CA ILE A 260 -6.60 4.00 -14.63
C ILE A 260 -7.31 3.27 -15.77
N LYS A 261 -8.65 3.18 -15.72
CA LYS A 261 -9.46 2.46 -16.70
C LYS A 261 -9.29 2.99 -18.13
N ASN A 262 -9.20 4.30 -18.30
CA ASN A 262 -9.13 4.94 -19.61
C ASN A 262 -7.69 5.17 -20.10
N ALA A 263 -6.68 4.77 -19.33
CA ALA A 263 -5.28 4.83 -19.74
C ALA A 263 -4.92 3.69 -20.72
N ASP A 264 -4.02 3.98 -21.64
CA ASP A 264 -3.45 2.96 -22.54
C ASP A 264 -2.49 2.02 -21.80
N LEU A 265 -1.80 2.56 -20.77
CA LEU A 265 -0.82 1.84 -19.96
C LEU A 265 -0.71 2.43 -18.56
N LEU A 266 -0.64 1.59 -17.55
CA LEU A 266 -0.21 1.97 -16.20
C LEU A 266 1.27 1.63 -16.02
N VAL A 267 2.05 2.57 -15.49
CA VAL A 267 3.48 2.39 -15.22
C VAL A 267 3.77 2.56 -13.72
N LEU A 268 4.49 1.62 -13.14
CA LEU A 268 5.04 1.71 -11.80
C LEU A 268 6.57 1.68 -11.87
N SER A 269 7.24 2.74 -11.41
CA SER A 269 8.70 2.92 -11.52
C SER A 269 9.45 2.79 -10.18
N SER A 270 8.83 2.22 -9.16
CA SER A 270 9.30 2.26 -7.77
C SER A 270 10.63 1.55 -7.53
N ASP A 271 11.40 2.03 -6.54
CA ASP A 271 12.62 1.38 -6.04
C ASP A 271 12.30 0.15 -5.16
N PHE A 272 11.21 0.20 -4.41
CA PHE A 272 10.72 -0.90 -3.58
C PHE A 272 9.22 -0.75 -3.30
N GLU A 273 8.57 -1.86 -3.08
CA GLU A 273 7.15 -1.97 -2.75
C GLU A 273 6.92 -3.06 -1.69
N GLY A 274 5.72 -3.11 -1.13
CA GLY A 274 5.26 -4.29 -0.39
C GLY A 274 4.46 -5.22 -1.30
N LEU A 275 3.22 -4.84 -1.56
CA LEU A 275 2.38 -5.37 -2.63
C LEU A 275 1.67 -4.16 -3.27
N PRO A 276 2.08 -3.70 -4.46
CA PRO A 276 1.56 -2.49 -5.07
C PRO A 276 0.10 -2.68 -5.52
N THR A 277 -0.85 -2.19 -4.72
CA THR A 277 -2.28 -2.32 -5.01
C THR A 277 -2.67 -1.68 -6.33
N VAL A 278 -1.96 -0.64 -6.75
CA VAL A 278 -2.20 0.04 -8.04
C VAL A 278 -2.07 -0.90 -9.24
N LEU A 279 -1.17 -1.89 -9.18
CA LEU A 279 -1.08 -2.93 -10.22
C LEU A 279 -2.31 -3.82 -10.20
N LEU A 280 -2.77 -4.26 -9.00
CA LEU A 280 -4.01 -5.03 -8.86
C LEU A 280 -5.24 -4.24 -9.32
N GLU A 281 -5.26 -2.94 -9.05
CA GLU A 281 -6.30 -2.00 -9.51
C GLU A 281 -6.32 -1.93 -11.04
N SER A 282 -5.15 -1.82 -11.67
CA SER A 282 -5.00 -1.83 -13.13
C SER A 282 -5.49 -3.14 -13.75
N LEU A 283 -5.08 -4.29 -13.21
CA LEU A 283 -5.51 -5.61 -13.68
C LEU A 283 -7.03 -5.79 -13.51
N SER A 284 -7.62 -5.29 -12.41
CA SER A 284 -9.07 -5.32 -12.18
C SER A 284 -9.85 -4.57 -13.27
N LEU A 285 -9.23 -3.54 -13.85
CA LEU A 285 -9.81 -2.70 -14.90
C LEU A 285 -9.41 -3.15 -16.33
N SER A 286 -8.65 -4.23 -16.44
CA SER A 286 -8.08 -4.73 -17.70
C SER A 286 -7.17 -3.71 -18.41
N THR A 287 -6.62 -2.76 -17.67
CA THR A 287 -5.64 -1.79 -18.17
C THR A 287 -4.26 -2.45 -18.21
N PRO A 288 -3.54 -2.43 -19.34
CA PRO A 288 -2.17 -2.92 -19.41
C PRO A 288 -1.28 -2.28 -18.34
N ALA A 289 -0.36 -3.05 -17.76
CA ALA A 289 0.53 -2.54 -16.72
C ALA A 289 1.94 -3.06 -16.86
N ILE A 290 2.91 -2.17 -16.62
CA ILE A 290 4.34 -2.50 -16.50
C ILE A 290 4.88 -1.97 -15.17
N SER A 291 5.93 -2.61 -14.67
CA SER A 291 6.56 -2.19 -13.41
C SER A 291 8.07 -2.33 -13.46
N SER A 292 8.76 -1.49 -12.69
CA SER A 292 10.13 -1.81 -12.29
C SER A 292 10.16 -3.16 -11.59
N ASP A 293 11.20 -3.93 -11.86
CA ASP A 293 11.46 -5.21 -11.21
C ASP A 293 12.10 -4.99 -9.83
N CYS A 294 11.40 -4.23 -8.98
CA CYS A 294 11.86 -3.91 -7.65
C CYS A 294 11.65 -5.07 -6.65
N PRO A 295 12.38 -5.08 -5.54
CA PRO A 295 12.19 -6.07 -4.49
C PRO A 295 10.74 -6.10 -4.00
N SER A 296 10.16 -7.30 -3.94
CA SER A 296 8.80 -7.57 -3.46
C SER A 296 7.67 -7.02 -4.35
N GLY A 297 6.56 -7.69 -4.37
CA GLY A 297 5.29 -7.28 -4.94
C GLY A 297 5.14 -7.39 -6.46
N PRO A 298 5.82 -6.61 -7.30
CA PRO A 298 5.60 -6.62 -8.76
C PRO A 298 5.72 -8.00 -9.40
N ARG A 299 6.76 -8.78 -9.07
CA ARG A 299 6.95 -10.16 -9.57
C ARG A 299 5.87 -11.14 -9.15
N GLU A 300 5.11 -10.82 -8.10
CA GLU A 300 4.04 -11.66 -7.59
C GLU A 300 2.70 -11.39 -8.29
N ILE A 301 2.62 -10.24 -9.00
CA ILE A 301 1.43 -9.73 -9.69
C ILE A 301 1.58 -9.86 -11.21
N LEU A 302 2.71 -9.44 -11.76
CA LEU A 302 2.95 -9.31 -13.20
C LEU A 302 3.89 -10.42 -13.71
N PRO A 303 3.71 -10.88 -14.95
CA PRO A 303 4.67 -11.76 -15.62
C PRO A 303 5.97 -11.00 -15.93
N SER A 304 7.05 -11.76 -16.15
CA SER A 304 8.40 -11.20 -16.34
C SER A 304 8.53 -10.26 -17.55
N ASN A 305 7.74 -10.45 -18.60
CA ASN A 305 7.71 -9.59 -19.77
C ASN A 305 7.07 -8.22 -19.54
N ASN A 306 6.40 -8.02 -18.41
CA ASN A 306 5.85 -6.73 -17.95
C ASN A 306 6.79 -6.03 -16.95
N LEU A 307 7.97 -6.61 -16.67
CA LEU A 307 8.90 -6.09 -15.68
C LEU A 307 10.17 -5.57 -16.38
N PHE A 308 10.52 -4.31 -16.12
CA PHE A 308 11.77 -3.72 -16.58
C PHE A 308 12.78 -3.60 -15.43
N PRO A 309 14.11 -3.68 -15.72
CA PRO A 309 15.13 -3.54 -14.71
C PRO A 309 15.01 -2.22 -13.96
N GLN A 310 15.15 -2.30 -12.64
CA GLN A 310 15.09 -1.14 -11.74
C GLN A 310 16.11 -0.08 -12.18
N ASP A 311 15.74 1.21 -12.06
CA ASP A 311 16.60 2.36 -12.37
C ASP A 311 17.12 2.42 -13.85
N ASN A 312 16.53 1.64 -14.73
CA ASN A 312 16.97 1.55 -16.14
C ASN A 312 16.05 2.39 -17.03
N ILE A 313 16.44 3.65 -17.26
CA ILE A 313 15.71 4.61 -18.10
C ILE A 313 15.58 4.11 -19.54
N ASP A 314 16.63 3.50 -20.08
CA ASP A 314 16.67 3.05 -21.48
C ASP A 314 15.69 1.91 -21.70
N LYS A 315 15.68 0.93 -20.78
CA LYS A 315 14.77 -0.18 -20.88
C LYS A 315 13.32 0.23 -20.69
N LEU A 316 13.05 1.16 -19.74
CA LEU A 316 11.72 1.71 -19.59
C LEU A 316 11.27 2.46 -20.86
N ALA A 317 12.17 3.25 -21.49
CA ALA A 317 11.85 3.92 -22.75
C ALA A 317 11.49 2.92 -23.87
N GLU A 318 12.19 1.79 -23.99
CA GLU A 318 11.83 0.71 -24.93
C GLU A 318 10.41 0.17 -24.64
N PHE A 319 10.05 -0.08 -23.35
CA PHE A 319 8.71 -0.53 -22.96
C PHE A 319 7.62 0.50 -23.31
N LEU A 320 7.94 1.79 -23.22
CA LEU A 320 7.01 2.87 -23.57
C LEU A 320 6.86 3.04 -25.09
N SER A 321 7.85 2.63 -25.89
CA SER A 321 7.89 2.85 -27.34
C SER A 321 7.22 1.74 -28.14
N VAL A 322 6.66 0.70 -27.49
CA VAL A 322 5.96 -0.36 -28.24
C VAL A 322 4.69 0.19 -28.89
N PRO A 323 4.33 -0.28 -30.11
CA PRO A 323 3.19 0.25 -30.84
C PRO A 323 1.84 -0.13 -30.23
N ASP A 324 1.79 -1.23 -29.51
CA ASP A 324 0.56 -1.74 -28.87
C ASP A 324 0.83 -2.26 -27.47
N TYR A 325 0.23 -1.60 -26.47
CA TYR A 325 0.35 -2.00 -25.07
C TYR A 325 -0.49 -3.20 -24.67
N SER A 326 -1.34 -3.73 -25.57
CA SER A 326 -2.13 -4.94 -25.28
C SER A 326 -1.25 -6.16 -24.96
N ILE A 327 0.01 -6.16 -25.40
CA ILE A 327 1.01 -7.18 -25.05
C ILE A 327 1.31 -7.24 -23.55
N TYR A 328 1.05 -6.17 -22.81
CA TYR A 328 1.21 -6.08 -21.35
C TYR A 328 -0.08 -6.35 -20.56
N LYS A 329 -1.15 -6.75 -21.24
CA LYS A 329 -2.38 -7.17 -20.56
C LYS A 329 -2.16 -8.42 -19.72
N THR A 330 -2.62 -8.39 -18.49
CA THR A 330 -2.53 -9.51 -17.55
C THR A 330 -3.84 -9.63 -16.81
N GLU A 331 -4.32 -10.85 -16.63
CA GLU A 331 -5.51 -11.13 -15.81
C GLU A 331 -5.21 -11.00 -14.32
N LEU A 332 -6.21 -10.58 -13.54
CA LEU A 332 -6.10 -10.51 -12.09
C LEU A 332 -6.13 -11.93 -11.50
N PRO A 333 -5.07 -12.40 -10.83
CA PRO A 333 -5.07 -13.73 -10.22
C PRO A 333 -6.02 -13.84 -9.03
N ASP A 334 -6.70 -14.99 -8.91
CA ASP A 334 -7.71 -15.27 -7.85
C ASP A 334 -7.17 -15.12 -6.42
N LYS A 335 -5.88 -15.35 -6.24
CA LYS A 335 -5.22 -15.25 -4.94
C LYS A 335 -5.27 -13.85 -4.29
N PHE A 336 -5.63 -12.80 -5.04
CA PHE A 336 -5.72 -11.42 -4.56
C PHE A 336 -7.15 -10.95 -4.27
N TYR A 337 -8.18 -11.73 -4.63
CA TYR A 337 -9.57 -11.34 -4.37
C TYR A 337 -9.86 -11.23 -2.88
N ALA A 338 -10.60 -10.22 -2.55
CA ALA A 338 -10.85 -9.78 -1.17
C ALA A 338 -11.45 -10.88 -0.28
N ASP A 339 -12.40 -11.67 -0.79
CA ASP A 339 -13.01 -12.78 -0.06
C ASP A 339 -12.02 -13.92 0.24
N THR A 340 -11.14 -14.23 -0.72
CA THR A 340 -10.07 -15.22 -0.54
C THR A 340 -9.10 -14.80 0.56
N ILE A 341 -8.72 -13.52 0.56
CA ILE A 341 -7.79 -12.96 1.54
C ILE A 341 -8.45 -12.86 2.93
N ALA A 342 -9.70 -12.40 3.02
CA ALA A 342 -10.43 -12.32 4.29
C ALA A 342 -10.56 -13.71 4.95
N LYS A 343 -10.88 -14.76 4.18
CA LYS A 343 -10.92 -16.14 4.68
C LYS A 343 -9.57 -16.59 5.23
N LYS A 344 -8.44 -16.25 4.57
CA LYS A 344 -7.09 -16.58 5.06
C LYS A 344 -6.79 -15.92 6.42
N HIS A 345 -7.19 -14.67 6.62
CA HIS A 345 -7.05 -14.01 7.92
C HIS A 345 -7.88 -14.71 9.02
N LEU A 346 -9.10 -15.15 8.68
CA LEU A 346 -9.99 -15.83 9.63
C LEU A 346 -9.51 -17.22 10.04
N THR A 347 -8.75 -17.91 9.21
CA THR A 347 -8.16 -19.22 9.54
C THR A 347 -6.90 -19.13 10.40
N LYS A 348 -6.29 -17.95 10.47
CA LYS A 348 -5.08 -17.68 11.28
C LYS A 348 -5.39 -16.97 12.60
N ALA A 349 -6.65 -16.57 12.82
CA ALA A 349 -7.16 -15.92 14.02
C ALA A 349 -7.59 -16.92 15.12
#